data_caa3f738837bcd04c9fad6ac73ea832f
#
_entry.id   caa3f738837bcd04c9fad6ac73ea832f
#
_cell.length_a   1.000
_cell.length_b   1.000
_cell.length_c   1.000
_cell.angle_alpha   90.00
_cell.angle_beta   90.00
_cell.angle_gamma   90.00
#
_symmetry.space_group_name_H-M   'P 1'
#
loop_
_entity.id
_entity.type
_entity.pdbx_description
1 polymer ?
#
loop_
_entity_poly.entity_id
_entity_poly.type
_entity_poly.pdbx_seq_one_letter_code
_entity_poly.pdbx_strand_id
1 'polypeptide(L)'
;MTLQVYLSGEIHTDWREQIITAASGLDVVFNAPVTDHGASDDCGVAILGMEPDKFWHDHKGAKLNAIRTRKGIEEADVVVVRFGEKYKQWNAAFDAGYAAALGKSLIILHPPEHSHALKEVNAAAQEAAPQLTLGD
;
A
#
# COMPACT_ATOMS: atom_id res chain seq x y z
N MET A 1 0.05 -22.92 -7.70
CA MET A 1 0.99 -21.83 -7.44
C MET A 1 0.31 -20.76 -6.58
N THR A 2 0.96 -20.36 -5.49
CA THR A 2 0.40 -19.33 -4.59
C THR A 2 0.66 -17.95 -5.15
N LEU A 3 -0.37 -17.12 -5.26
CA LEU A 3 -0.27 -15.77 -5.71
C LEU A 3 0.07 -14.85 -4.53
N GLN A 4 1.09 -14.03 -4.67
CA GLN A 4 1.50 -13.06 -3.65
C GLN A 4 0.93 -11.69 -4.00
N VAL A 5 0.13 -11.13 -3.09
CA VAL A 5 -0.52 -9.82 -3.30
C VAL A 5 -0.11 -8.86 -2.20
N TYR A 6 0.33 -7.67 -2.58
CA TYR A 6 0.64 -6.61 -1.63
C TYR A 6 -0.46 -5.55 -1.64
N LEU A 7 -1.01 -5.25 -0.46
CA LEU A 7 -2.11 -4.30 -0.31
C LEU A 7 -1.56 -2.99 0.25
N SER A 8 -1.29 -2.04 -0.63
CA SER A 8 -0.72 -0.73 -0.29
C SER A 8 -1.80 0.35 -0.27
N GLY A 9 -1.50 1.46 0.39
CA GLY A 9 -2.36 2.63 0.33
C GLY A 9 -2.92 3.03 1.68
N GLU A 10 -4.12 3.65 1.69
CA GLU A 10 -4.67 4.25 2.89
C GLU A 10 -4.87 3.22 4.01
N ILE A 11 -4.72 3.67 5.26
CA ILE A 11 -4.73 2.81 6.44
C ILE A 11 -5.86 3.14 7.41
N HIS A 12 -6.86 3.92 6.99
CA HIS A 12 -7.90 4.43 7.88
C HIS A 12 -9.23 3.68 7.78
N THR A 13 -9.39 2.82 6.78
CA THR A 13 -10.62 2.03 6.61
C THR A 13 -10.28 0.55 6.55
N ASP A 14 -11.32 -0.29 6.48
CA ASP A 14 -11.18 -1.75 6.50
C ASP A 14 -11.11 -2.39 5.10
N TRP A 15 -10.70 -1.65 4.09
CA TRP A 15 -10.70 -2.16 2.72
C TRP A 15 -9.81 -3.40 2.55
N ARG A 16 -8.72 -3.49 3.31
CA ARG A 16 -7.83 -4.66 3.26
C ARG A 16 -8.55 -5.90 3.76
N GLU A 17 -9.24 -5.78 4.89
CA GLU A 17 -9.99 -6.89 5.48
C GLU A 17 -11.12 -7.34 4.56
N GLN A 18 -11.74 -6.40 3.85
CA GLN A 18 -12.78 -6.74 2.88
C GLN A 18 -12.23 -7.57 1.73
N ILE A 19 -11.06 -7.21 1.21
CA ILE A 19 -10.41 -7.98 0.14
C ILE A 19 -10.00 -9.37 0.63
N ILE A 20 -9.38 -9.44 1.79
CA ILE A 20 -8.92 -10.71 2.36
C ILE A 20 -10.11 -11.65 2.59
N THR A 21 -11.20 -11.12 3.12
CA THR A 21 -12.43 -11.90 3.34
C THR A 21 -13.03 -12.38 2.03
N ALA A 22 -13.08 -11.51 1.02
CA ALA A 22 -13.65 -11.87 -0.28
C ALA A 22 -12.82 -12.92 -1.01
N ALA A 23 -11.51 -12.95 -0.75
CA ALA A 23 -10.60 -13.92 -1.35
C ALA A 23 -10.47 -15.22 -0.55
N SER A 24 -11.27 -15.39 0.47
CA SER A 24 -11.25 -16.59 1.31
C SER A 24 -11.44 -17.85 0.46
N GLY A 25 -10.57 -18.82 0.65
CA GLY A 25 -10.61 -20.07 -0.13
C GLY A 25 -9.77 -20.06 -1.40
N LEU A 26 -9.22 -18.90 -1.77
CA LEU A 26 -8.31 -18.81 -2.92
C LEU A 26 -6.85 -19.03 -2.46
N ASP A 27 -6.01 -19.51 -3.37
CA ASP A 27 -4.59 -19.73 -3.09
C ASP A 27 -3.82 -18.41 -3.24
N VAL A 28 -4.01 -17.51 -2.29
CA VAL A 28 -3.46 -16.16 -2.29
C VAL A 28 -2.88 -15.85 -0.91
N VAL A 29 -1.71 -15.24 -0.89
CA VAL A 29 -1.09 -14.70 0.33
C VAL A 29 -1.10 -13.18 0.23
N PHE A 30 -1.62 -12.52 1.26
CA PHE A 30 -1.67 -11.07 1.34
C PHE A 30 -0.60 -10.54 2.28
N ASN A 31 0.10 -9.50 1.85
CA ASN A 31 1.02 -8.73 2.68
C ASN A 31 0.59 -7.27 2.62
N ALA A 32 0.89 -6.52 3.67
CA ALA A 32 0.47 -5.13 3.80
C ALA A 32 1.44 -4.37 4.70
N PRO A 33 1.44 -3.03 4.64
CA PRO A 33 2.22 -2.23 5.57
C PRO A 33 1.62 -2.31 6.98
N VAL A 34 2.37 -1.80 7.96
CA VAL A 34 1.88 -1.66 9.33
C VAL A 34 0.74 -0.64 9.33
N THR A 35 -0.45 -1.07 9.75
CA THR A 35 -1.64 -0.22 9.75
C THR A 35 -1.91 0.47 11.08
N ASP A 36 -1.23 0.06 12.15
CA ASP A 36 -1.26 0.76 13.43
C ASP A 36 -0.35 1.98 13.33
N HIS A 37 -0.94 3.17 13.40
CA HIS A 37 -0.20 4.42 13.20
C HIS A 37 0.90 4.61 14.25
N GLY A 38 0.61 4.31 15.51
CA GLY A 38 1.59 4.40 16.59
C GLY A 38 2.75 3.45 16.37
N ALA A 39 2.46 2.18 16.07
CA ALA A 39 3.49 1.18 15.82
C ALA A 39 4.31 1.52 14.59
N SER A 40 3.69 2.06 13.55
CA SER A 40 4.39 2.49 12.34
C SER A 40 5.34 3.64 12.62
N ASP A 41 4.88 4.65 13.37
CA ASP A 41 5.71 5.82 13.70
C ASP A 41 6.84 5.47 14.67
N ASP A 42 6.61 4.52 15.58
CA ASP A 42 7.57 4.19 16.63
C ASP A 42 8.53 3.06 16.25
N CYS A 43 8.34 2.38 15.13
CA CYS A 43 9.17 1.23 14.78
C CYS A 43 10.67 1.57 14.69
N GLY A 44 11.00 2.79 14.25
CA GLY A 44 12.39 3.23 14.17
C GLY A 44 13.02 3.38 15.54
N VAL A 45 12.27 3.89 16.52
CA VAL A 45 12.73 4.03 17.90
C VAL A 45 12.96 2.66 18.54
N ALA A 46 12.02 1.74 18.33
CA ALA A 46 12.13 0.41 18.93
C ALA A 46 13.34 -0.37 18.41
N ILE A 47 13.71 -0.19 17.15
CA ILE A 47 14.81 -0.95 16.54
C ILE A 47 16.13 -0.20 16.58
N LEU A 48 16.12 1.11 16.31
CA LEU A 48 17.33 1.94 16.16
C LEU A 48 17.64 2.77 17.41
N GLY A 49 16.77 2.77 18.41
CA GLY A 49 16.94 3.52 19.65
C GLY A 49 16.17 4.84 19.68
N MET A 50 16.04 5.36 20.88
CA MET A 50 15.32 6.62 21.14
C MET A 50 16.05 7.80 20.53
N GLU A 51 15.28 8.73 19.95
CA GLU A 51 15.81 9.94 19.38
C GLU A 51 15.06 11.14 19.98
N PRO A 52 15.76 12.15 20.58
CA PRO A 52 15.07 13.28 21.18
C PRO A 52 14.49 14.26 20.16
N ASP A 53 14.99 14.28 18.93
CA ASP A 53 14.50 15.16 17.88
C ASP A 53 13.37 14.48 17.12
N LYS A 54 12.22 15.13 17.06
CA LYS A 54 11.03 14.59 16.41
C LYS A 54 11.28 14.29 14.93
N PHE A 55 12.04 15.12 14.24
CA PHE A 55 12.37 14.89 12.83
C PHE A 55 13.09 13.57 12.65
N TRP A 56 14.09 13.29 13.48
CA TRP A 56 14.85 12.05 13.39
C TRP A 56 14.01 10.83 13.79
N HIS A 57 13.11 10.99 14.76
CA HIS A 57 12.17 9.94 15.14
C HIS A 57 11.31 9.53 13.93
N ASP A 58 10.68 10.50 13.26
CA ASP A 58 9.85 10.24 12.09
C ASP A 58 10.68 9.68 10.93
N HIS A 59 11.91 10.16 10.75
CA HIS A 59 12.80 9.73 9.69
C HIS A 59 13.21 8.27 9.86
N LYS A 60 13.52 7.84 11.09
CA LYS A 60 13.84 6.44 11.37
C LYS A 60 12.65 5.53 11.07
N GLY A 61 11.46 5.93 11.52
CA GLY A 61 10.23 5.17 11.23
C GLY A 61 9.96 5.07 9.74
N ALA A 62 10.11 6.19 9.02
CA ALA A 62 9.89 6.23 7.58
C ALA A 62 10.88 5.33 6.83
N LYS A 63 12.14 5.31 7.23
CA LYS A 63 13.14 4.45 6.59
C LYS A 63 12.84 2.96 6.77
N LEU A 64 12.45 2.55 7.96
CA LEU A 64 12.09 1.16 8.20
C LEU A 64 10.84 0.75 7.42
N ASN A 65 9.84 1.61 7.40
CA ASN A 65 8.62 1.36 6.64
C ASN A 65 8.89 1.30 5.14
N ALA A 66 9.78 2.16 4.63
CA ALA A 66 10.17 2.14 3.22
C ALA A 66 10.84 0.82 2.84
N ILE A 67 11.69 0.27 3.71
CA ILE A 67 12.34 -1.01 3.47
C ILE A 67 11.30 -2.13 3.43
N ARG A 68 10.36 -2.15 4.37
CA ARG A 68 9.29 -3.15 4.43
C ARG A 68 8.40 -3.09 3.19
N THR A 69 8.01 -1.88 2.79
CA THR A 69 7.16 -1.67 1.63
C THR A 69 7.86 -2.12 0.35
N ARG A 70 9.12 -1.71 0.18
CA ARG A 70 9.90 -2.10 -1.00
C ARG A 70 10.00 -3.61 -1.12
N LYS A 71 10.32 -4.29 -0.02
CA LYS A 71 10.43 -5.74 -0.01
C LYS A 71 9.09 -6.40 -0.33
N GLY A 72 8.00 -5.90 0.26
CA GLY A 72 6.66 -6.42 -0.01
C GLY A 72 6.29 -6.31 -1.48
N ILE A 73 6.60 -5.18 -2.11
CA ILE A 73 6.31 -4.97 -3.53
C ILE A 73 7.21 -5.85 -4.40
N GLU A 74 8.48 -5.97 -4.07
CA GLU A 74 9.42 -6.81 -4.84
C GLU A 74 9.02 -8.28 -4.84
N GLU A 75 8.48 -8.77 -3.73
CA GLU A 75 8.04 -10.16 -3.58
C GLU A 75 6.64 -10.43 -4.12
N ALA A 76 5.87 -9.39 -4.43
CA ALA A 76 4.49 -9.53 -4.88
C ALA A 76 4.40 -9.89 -6.36
N ASP A 77 3.34 -10.61 -6.70
CA ASP A 77 2.93 -10.84 -8.10
C ASP A 77 1.95 -9.74 -8.52
N VAL A 78 1.09 -9.30 -7.61
CA VAL A 78 0.11 -8.25 -7.84
C VAL A 78 0.20 -7.24 -6.70
N VAL A 79 0.16 -5.95 -7.04
CA VAL A 79 0.13 -4.85 -6.07
C VAL A 79 -1.19 -4.11 -6.22
N VAL A 80 -1.95 -4.03 -5.14
CA VAL A 80 -3.20 -3.26 -5.09
C VAL A 80 -2.93 -2.00 -4.27
N VAL A 81 -3.18 -0.84 -4.85
CA VAL A 81 -2.96 0.44 -4.18
C VAL A 81 -4.28 1.19 -4.08
N ARG A 82 -4.71 1.48 -2.86
CA ARG A 82 -5.93 2.23 -2.63
C ARG A 82 -5.64 3.65 -2.17
N PHE A 83 -6.21 4.62 -2.89
CA PHE A 83 -6.22 6.02 -2.50
C PHE A 83 -7.55 6.32 -1.81
N GLY A 84 -7.47 6.74 -0.53
CA GLY A 84 -8.66 7.04 0.25
C GLY A 84 -9.14 8.47 0.09
N GLU A 85 -10.25 8.77 0.74
CA GLU A 85 -10.90 10.08 0.66
C GLU A 85 -10.36 11.08 1.67
N LYS A 86 -9.84 10.59 2.79
CA LYS A 86 -9.59 11.41 3.97
C LYS A 86 -8.30 12.21 3.89
N TYR A 87 -7.24 11.64 3.33
CA TYR A 87 -5.92 12.27 3.24
C TYR A 87 -5.33 12.07 1.86
N LYS A 88 -4.40 12.95 1.50
CA LYS A 88 -3.61 12.77 0.29
C LYS A 88 -2.59 11.65 0.54
N GLN A 89 -2.62 10.59 -0.26
CA GLN A 89 -1.71 9.46 -0.10
C GLN A 89 -0.57 9.56 -1.11
N TRP A 90 0.34 10.50 -0.91
CA TRP A 90 1.50 10.63 -1.79
C TRP A 90 2.39 9.38 -1.75
N ASN A 91 2.49 8.76 -0.57
CA ASN A 91 3.26 7.52 -0.44
C ASN A 91 2.63 6.38 -1.24
N ALA A 92 1.31 6.35 -1.33
CA ALA A 92 0.62 5.37 -2.17
C ALA A 92 0.95 5.57 -3.65
N ALA A 93 1.03 6.81 -4.11
CA ALA A 93 1.45 7.10 -5.49
C ALA A 93 2.88 6.65 -5.75
N PHE A 94 3.77 6.83 -4.78
CA PHE A 94 5.15 6.36 -4.87
C PHE A 94 5.19 4.84 -4.99
N ASP A 95 4.40 4.13 -4.18
CA ASP A 95 4.33 2.67 -4.22
C ASP A 95 3.81 2.17 -5.57
N ALA A 96 2.78 2.83 -6.11
CA ALA A 96 2.24 2.49 -7.42
C ALA A 96 3.29 2.64 -8.51
N GLY A 97 4.05 3.74 -8.49
CA GLY A 97 5.11 3.98 -9.45
C GLY A 97 6.23 2.94 -9.35
N TYR A 98 6.60 2.58 -8.13
CA TYR A 98 7.62 1.57 -7.90
C TYR A 98 7.18 0.21 -8.44
N ALA A 99 5.94 -0.20 -8.16
CA ALA A 99 5.39 -1.46 -8.66
C ALA A 99 5.35 -1.47 -10.20
N ALA A 100 4.95 -0.37 -10.81
CA ALA A 100 4.91 -0.25 -12.28
C ALA A 100 6.30 -0.37 -12.88
N ALA A 101 7.31 0.26 -12.27
CA ALA A 101 8.69 0.23 -12.73
C ALA A 101 9.28 -1.19 -12.66
N LEU A 102 8.84 -1.99 -11.71
CA LEU A 102 9.27 -3.39 -11.57
C LEU A 102 8.49 -4.35 -12.48
N GLY A 103 7.53 -3.85 -13.23
CA GLY A 103 6.71 -4.70 -14.11
C GLY A 103 5.68 -5.54 -13.39
N LYS A 104 5.30 -5.16 -12.17
CA LYS A 104 4.27 -5.89 -11.42
C LYS A 104 2.88 -5.59 -12.00
N SER A 105 1.97 -6.56 -11.84
CA SER A 105 0.55 -6.29 -12.12
C SER A 105 0.04 -5.32 -11.07
N LEU A 106 -0.54 -4.22 -11.50
CA LEU A 106 -0.93 -3.11 -10.63
C LEU A 106 -2.44 -2.85 -10.76
N ILE A 107 -3.12 -2.82 -9.62
CA ILE A 107 -4.53 -2.49 -9.52
C ILE A 107 -4.67 -1.24 -8.65
N ILE A 108 -5.36 -0.24 -9.17
CA ILE A 108 -5.58 1.03 -8.46
C ILE A 108 -7.04 1.15 -8.05
N LEU A 109 -7.26 1.48 -6.78
CA LEU A 109 -8.58 1.75 -6.23
C LEU A 109 -8.62 3.19 -5.73
N HIS A 110 -9.64 3.96 -6.11
CA HIS A 110 -9.79 5.33 -5.64
C HIS A 110 -11.23 5.80 -5.77
N PRO A 111 -11.65 6.82 -4.98
CA PRO A 111 -12.97 7.44 -5.19
C PRO A 111 -13.04 8.09 -6.57
N PRO A 112 -14.24 8.17 -7.19
CA PRO A 112 -14.38 8.74 -8.54
C PRO A 112 -13.87 10.18 -8.67
N GLU A 113 -13.98 10.98 -7.61
CA GLU A 113 -13.53 12.38 -7.63
C GLU A 113 -12.03 12.54 -7.77
N HIS A 114 -11.26 11.48 -7.58
CA HIS A 114 -9.80 11.50 -7.74
C HIS A 114 -9.34 11.12 -9.14
N SER A 115 -10.24 10.83 -10.07
CA SER A 115 -9.88 10.32 -11.39
C SER A 115 -8.93 11.25 -12.14
N HIS A 116 -9.19 12.56 -12.11
CA HIS A 116 -8.33 13.52 -12.81
C HIS A 116 -6.94 13.63 -12.14
N ALA A 117 -6.92 13.72 -10.82
CA ALA A 117 -5.67 13.85 -10.08
C ALA A 117 -4.76 12.61 -10.23
N LEU A 118 -5.36 11.44 -10.43
CA LEU A 118 -4.63 10.18 -10.53
C LEU A 118 -4.56 9.65 -11.97
N LYS A 119 -4.78 10.47 -12.96
CA LYS A 119 -4.87 10.02 -14.35
C LYS A 119 -3.62 9.27 -14.83
N GLU A 120 -2.44 9.73 -14.45
CA GLU A 120 -1.20 9.07 -14.86
C GLU A 120 -0.95 7.77 -14.08
N VAL A 121 -1.32 7.76 -12.81
CA VAL A 121 -1.24 6.55 -11.99
C VAL A 121 -2.17 5.48 -12.57
N ASN A 122 -3.40 5.87 -12.90
CA ASN A 122 -4.37 4.95 -13.50
C ASN A 122 -3.90 4.42 -14.85
N ALA A 123 -3.23 5.27 -15.64
CA ALA A 123 -2.71 4.86 -16.95
C ALA A 123 -1.62 3.80 -16.83
N ALA A 124 -0.88 3.78 -15.72
CA ALA A 124 0.17 2.79 -15.48
C ALA A 124 -0.38 1.45 -14.99
N ALA A 125 -1.63 1.42 -14.54
CA ALA A 125 -2.22 0.22 -13.94
C ALA A 125 -2.87 -0.68 -15.00
N GLN A 126 -2.92 -1.98 -14.71
CA GLN A 126 -3.70 -2.92 -15.50
C GLN A 126 -5.20 -2.76 -15.24
N GLU A 127 -5.56 -2.33 -14.04
CA GLU A 127 -6.95 -2.11 -13.64
C GLU A 127 -7.04 -0.90 -12.73
N ALA A 128 -8.06 -0.06 -12.92
CA ALA A 128 -8.34 1.07 -12.05
C ALA A 128 -9.83 1.17 -11.83
N ALA A 129 -10.26 1.25 -10.57
CA ALA A 129 -11.67 1.22 -10.22
C ALA A 129 -11.95 2.01 -8.95
N PRO A 130 -13.18 2.55 -8.78
CA PRO A 130 -13.56 3.24 -7.54
C PRO A 130 -13.62 2.28 -6.35
N GLN A 131 -13.91 1.00 -6.60
CA GLN A 131 -13.93 -0.02 -5.56
C GLN A 131 -13.62 -1.37 -6.20
N LEU A 132 -13.16 -2.29 -5.36
CA LEU A 132 -12.91 -3.65 -5.81
C LEU A 132 -14.24 -4.38 -5.99
N THR A 133 -14.42 -5.04 -7.13
CA THR A 133 -15.56 -5.92 -7.35
C THR A 133 -15.15 -7.37 -7.16
N LEU A 134 -16.10 -8.23 -6.81
CA LEU A 134 -15.82 -9.66 -6.66
C LEU A 134 -15.38 -10.24 -7.99
N GLY A 135 -14.24 -10.93 -7.98
CA GLY A 135 -13.66 -11.50 -9.20
C GLY A 135 -12.52 -10.67 -9.80
N ASP A 136 -12.28 -9.48 -9.26
CA ASP A 136 -11.14 -8.64 -9.69
C ASP A 136 -9.79 -9.06 -9.01
#